data_f4449b76d650a8b9ccdd09e66f1792c0
#
_entry.id   f4449b76d650a8b9ccdd09e66f1792c0
#
_cell.length_a   1.000
_cell.length_b   1.000
_cell.length_c   1.000
_cell.angle_alpha   90.00
_cell.angle_beta   90.00
_cell.angle_gamma   90.00
#
_symmetry.space_group_name_H-M   'P 1'
#
loop_
_entity.id
_entity.type
_entity.pdbx_description
1 polymer ?
#
loop_
_entity_poly.entity_id
_entity_poly.type
_entity_poly.pdbx_seq_one_letter_code
_entity_poly.pdbx_strand_id
1 'polypeptide(L)'
;MGKTLTVQNLHRMEEIMDFKKINEAAKNYEKDMTKFLRDIVKFPGESCGEKGHIDRISEEMRKLEFDKVEIDPMGNVLGYMGTGSTLIGFDAHIDTVGIGNRDNWNFDPYEGFENDLEIGGRGTSDQLGGIVSAVYGARIMKDLGLLSDKYTVLVTGTVQEEDCDGLCWQYIINEDKVRPEFVVSTEPTDGGIYRGQRGRMEIRVDVTGISCHGSAPERGDNAIYKMADILQDIRALNENDAADGTEVKGLVKMLDEKYNPQWKEARFLGRGTVTTSEIFFTSPSRCAVADSCSVSLDRRMTAGETWESCLDEIRALPSVKKYGDDVKVSMYEYSRPSYTNLVYPIECYFPTWVIPEDHKVTKALEEAHRGLYGDERQGNEETIALRKERPLTDKWTFSTNGVSIMGRNGIPCIGFGPGAEAQAHAPNEKTWKDDLVRCAAVYAALPTLYCK
;
A
#
# COMPACT_ATOMS: atom_id res chain seq x y z
N MET A 1 -15.96 -22.22 60.77
CA MET A 1 -15.69 -22.96 59.53
C MET A 1 -14.96 -22.02 58.58
N GLY A 2 -13.62 -22.01 58.66
CA GLY A 2 -12.81 -21.21 57.76
C GLY A 2 -12.61 -21.91 56.42
N LYS A 3 -12.99 -21.25 55.33
CA LYS A 3 -12.63 -21.71 54.00
C LYS A 3 -11.20 -21.28 53.68
N THR A 4 -10.31 -22.25 53.70
CA THR A 4 -8.93 -22.13 53.21
C THR A 4 -9.02 -21.88 51.71
N LEU A 5 -8.71 -20.68 51.27
CA LEU A 5 -8.51 -20.34 49.84
C LEU A 5 -7.19 -21.03 49.41
N THR A 6 -7.30 -21.99 48.53
CA THR A 6 -6.20 -22.75 47.98
C THR A 6 -5.28 -21.85 47.16
N VAL A 7 -3.97 -22.02 47.33
CA VAL A 7 -2.85 -21.33 46.70
C VAL A 7 -2.88 -21.40 45.13
N GLN A 8 -3.80 -22.18 44.53
CA GLN A 8 -3.98 -22.31 43.10
C GLN A 8 -4.72 -21.14 42.43
N ASN A 9 -5.33 -20.21 43.19
CA ASN A 9 -6.00 -19.02 42.61
C ASN A 9 -5.15 -17.75 42.58
N LEU A 10 -3.88 -17.83 42.93
CA LEU A 10 -2.94 -16.70 42.90
C LEU A 10 -1.99 -16.70 41.70
N HIS A 11 -2.10 -17.66 40.78
CA HIS A 11 -1.25 -17.77 39.58
C HIS A 11 -1.95 -17.35 38.27
N ARG A 12 -3.05 -16.61 38.34
CA ARG A 12 -3.58 -15.83 37.23
C ARG A 12 -3.40 -14.34 37.50
N MET A 13 -2.20 -13.93 37.86
CA MET A 13 -1.79 -12.58 37.53
C MET A 13 -1.57 -12.59 36.01
N GLU A 14 -2.40 -11.88 35.28
CA GLU A 14 -2.14 -11.52 33.90
C GLU A 14 -0.68 -11.02 33.86
N GLU A 15 0.20 -11.74 33.16
CA GLU A 15 1.56 -11.26 32.96
C GLU A 15 1.44 -9.94 32.19
N ILE A 16 1.62 -8.85 32.92
CA ILE A 16 1.66 -7.51 32.34
C ILE A 16 2.83 -7.52 31.36
N MET A 17 2.53 -7.28 30.08
CA MET A 17 3.55 -7.23 29.03
C MET A 17 4.69 -6.28 29.44
N ASP A 18 5.92 -6.76 29.40
CA ASP A 18 7.10 -5.97 29.74
C ASP A 18 7.59 -5.18 28.51
N PHE A 19 6.92 -4.07 28.24
CA PHE A 19 7.26 -3.17 27.14
C PHE A 19 8.71 -2.68 27.18
N LYS A 20 9.29 -2.56 28.39
CA LYS A 20 10.69 -2.13 28.53
C LYS A 20 11.64 -3.17 27.96
N LYS A 21 11.44 -4.45 28.29
CA LYS A 21 12.25 -5.54 27.73
C LYS A 21 12.09 -5.65 26.21
N ILE A 22 10.90 -5.45 25.68
CA ILE A 22 10.66 -5.47 24.23
C ILE A 22 11.46 -4.35 23.55
N ASN A 23 11.40 -3.13 24.08
CA ASN A 23 12.14 -1.99 23.52
C ASN A 23 13.66 -2.18 23.63
N GLU A 24 14.15 -2.71 24.73
CA GLU A 24 15.58 -3.03 24.91
C GLU A 24 16.03 -4.11 23.91
N ALA A 25 15.25 -5.17 23.71
CA ALA A 25 15.54 -6.21 22.72
C ALA A 25 15.58 -5.64 21.30
N ALA A 26 14.62 -4.78 20.92
CA ALA A 26 14.61 -4.14 19.61
C ALA A 26 15.84 -3.25 19.39
N LYS A 27 16.26 -2.48 20.40
CA LYS A 27 17.49 -1.66 20.34
C LYS A 27 18.75 -2.51 20.17
N ASN A 28 18.80 -3.68 20.77
CA ASN A 28 19.94 -4.58 20.62
C ASN A 28 20.11 -5.09 19.19
N TYR A 29 19.05 -5.15 18.41
CA TYR A 29 19.05 -5.54 16.99
C TYR A 29 19.25 -4.39 16.00
N GLU A 30 19.39 -3.13 16.44
CA GLU A 30 19.54 -1.97 15.54
C GLU A 30 20.65 -2.16 14.51
N LYS A 31 21.84 -2.65 14.93
CA LYS A 31 22.96 -2.88 14.02
C LYS A 31 22.69 -3.98 13.00
N ASP A 32 22.04 -5.06 13.43
CA ASP A 32 21.69 -6.18 12.56
C ASP A 32 20.63 -5.75 11.55
N MET A 33 19.59 -5.02 11.98
CA MET A 33 18.57 -4.43 11.10
C MET A 33 19.18 -3.46 10.09
N THR A 34 20.07 -2.57 10.55
CA THR A 34 20.79 -1.63 9.68
C THR A 34 21.59 -2.38 8.61
N LYS A 35 22.36 -3.39 9.04
CA LYS A 35 23.15 -4.21 8.10
C LYS A 35 22.27 -4.95 7.11
N PHE A 36 21.17 -5.53 7.57
CA PHE A 36 20.26 -6.28 6.72
C PHE A 36 19.61 -5.36 5.66
N LEU A 37 19.14 -4.17 6.04
CA LEU A 37 18.61 -3.20 5.09
C LEU A 37 19.66 -2.78 4.06
N ARG A 38 20.88 -2.47 4.52
CA ARG A 38 22.02 -2.13 3.65
C ARG A 38 22.35 -3.25 2.67
N ASP A 39 22.25 -4.50 3.09
CA ASP A 39 22.53 -5.65 2.23
C ASP A 39 21.46 -5.83 1.14
N ILE A 40 20.17 -5.58 1.47
CA ILE A 40 19.07 -5.69 0.49
C ILE A 40 19.15 -4.57 -0.55
N VAL A 41 19.36 -3.32 -0.12
CA VAL A 41 19.44 -2.13 -1.01
C VAL A 41 20.44 -2.30 -2.15
N LYS A 42 21.47 -3.13 -2.00
CA LYS A 42 22.48 -3.37 -3.05
C LYS A 42 21.94 -4.06 -4.29
N PHE A 43 20.80 -4.69 -4.20
CA PHE A 43 20.17 -5.34 -5.35
C PHE A 43 19.19 -4.36 -6.01
N PRO A 44 19.31 -4.07 -7.31
CA PRO A 44 18.21 -3.49 -8.06
C PRO A 44 17.02 -4.45 -8.02
N GLY A 45 15.87 -3.96 -7.58
CA GLY A 45 14.69 -4.80 -7.34
C GLY A 45 13.43 -4.14 -7.87
N GLU A 46 13.46 -3.57 -9.10
CA GLU A 46 12.24 -3.10 -9.76
C GLU A 46 11.25 -4.25 -9.95
N SER A 47 9.96 -3.93 -10.03
CA SER A 47 8.90 -4.92 -10.26
C SER A 47 9.25 -5.87 -11.41
N CYS A 48 9.06 -7.17 -11.21
CA CYS A 48 9.47 -8.28 -12.08
C CYS A 48 10.99 -8.57 -12.07
N GLY A 49 11.77 -7.97 -11.17
CA GLY A 49 13.22 -8.15 -11.03
C GLY A 49 13.69 -8.48 -9.61
N GLU A 50 12.80 -8.85 -8.70
CA GLU A 50 12.97 -8.86 -7.24
C GLU A 50 13.81 -10.03 -6.69
N LYS A 51 14.27 -10.94 -7.54
CA LYS A 51 14.94 -12.19 -7.10
C LYS A 51 16.05 -11.96 -6.08
N GLY A 52 16.89 -10.93 -6.26
CA GLY A 52 17.98 -10.62 -5.33
C GLY A 52 17.48 -10.27 -3.92
N HIS A 53 16.40 -9.50 -3.83
CA HIS A 53 15.73 -9.18 -2.56
C HIS A 53 15.17 -10.43 -1.90
N ILE A 54 14.43 -11.25 -2.65
CA ILE A 54 13.82 -12.51 -2.15
C ILE A 54 14.86 -13.46 -1.60
N ASP A 55 15.96 -13.67 -2.34
CA ASP A 55 17.04 -14.57 -1.92
C ASP A 55 17.66 -14.07 -0.59
N ARG A 56 17.97 -12.77 -0.49
CA ARG A 56 18.58 -12.18 0.72
C ARG A 56 17.64 -12.18 1.93
N ILE A 57 16.34 -11.89 1.72
CA ILE A 57 15.33 -11.91 2.77
C ILE A 57 15.12 -13.33 3.28
N SER A 58 15.00 -14.32 2.37
CA SER A 58 14.87 -15.74 2.72
C SER A 58 16.07 -16.25 3.53
N GLU A 59 17.28 -15.81 3.20
CA GLU A 59 18.49 -16.14 3.95
C GLU A 59 18.42 -15.59 5.37
N GLU A 60 18.04 -14.31 5.54
CA GLU A 60 17.93 -13.70 6.88
C GLU A 60 16.85 -14.36 7.74
N MET A 61 15.67 -14.65 7.17
CA MET A 61 14.62 -15.38 7.88
C MET A 61 15.11 -16.74 8.39
N ARG A 62 15.85 -17.51 7.56
CA ARG A 62 16.42 -18.80 7.98
C ARG A 62 17.49 -18.64 9.07
N LYS A 63 18.37 -17.64 8.94
CA LYS A 63 19.39 -17.28 9.95
C LYS A 63 18.74 -16.93 11.28
N LEU A 64 17.61 -16.24 11.27
CA LEU A 64 16.84 -15.87 12.44
C LEU A 64 15.87 -16.96 12.93
N GLU A 65 16.03 -18.18 12.37
CA GLU A 65 15.34 -19.39 12.80
C GLU A 65 13.81 -19.29 12.71
N PHE A 66 13.29 -18.76 11.60
CA PHE A 66 11.87 -18.90 11.26
C PHE A 66 11.53 -20.40 11.13
N ASP A 67 10.37 -20.80 11.62
CA ASP A 67 9.97 -22.21 11.65
C ASP A 67 9.70 -22.75 10.24
N LYS A 68 9.26 -21.89 9.32
CA LYS A 68 9.07 -22.22 7.90
C LYS A 68 9.38 -20.96 7.06
N VAL A 69 10.12 -21.15 5.96
CA VAL A 69 10.36 -20.12 4.93
C VAL A 69 10.14 -20.74 3.57
N GLU A 70 9.17 -20.25 2.85
CA GLU A 70 8.83 -20.70 1.51
C GLU A 70 8.76 -19.56 0.51
N ILE A 71 8.97 -19.85 -0.75
CA ILE A 71 8.76 -18.93 -1.86
C ILE A 71 7.65 -19.54 -2.70
N ASP A 72 6.57 -18.77 -2.91
CA ASP A 72 5.44 -19.22 -3.69
C ASP A 72 5.76 -19.20 -5.21
N PRO A 73 4.91 -19.76 -6.07
CA PRO A 73 5.13 -19.77 -7.51
C PRO A 73 5.17 -18.37 -8.14
N MET A 74 4.51 -17.37 -7.55
CA MET A 74 4.58 -15.97 -8.01
C MET A 74 5.92 -15.33 -7.66
N GLY A 75 6.57 -15.80 -6.59
CA GLY A 75 7.87 -15.32 -6.14
C GLY A 75 7.83 -14.58 -4.80
N ASN A 76 6.68 -14.53 -4.12
CA ASN A 76 6.59 -13.98 -2.78
C ASN A 76 7.32 -14.86 -1.77
N VAL A 77 8.01 -14.27 -0.79
CA VAL A 77 8.55 -15.02 0.34
C VAL A 77 7.57 -14.96 1.51
N LEU A 78 7.26 -16.15 2.08
CA LEU A 78 6.39 -16.33 3.23
C LEU A 78 7.18 -16.97 4.37
N GLY A 79 7.42 -16.22 5.43
CA GLY A 79 8.12 -16.67 6.64
C GLY A 79 7.15 -16.85 7.81
N TYR A 80 7.13 -18.03 8.41
CA TYR A 80 6.24 -18.34 9.53
C TYR A 80 7.03 -18.53 10.82
N MET A 81 6.49 -18.03 11.93
CA MET A 81 7.05 -18.22 13.27
C MET A 81 5.93 -18.42 14.29
N GLY A 82 6.01 -19.51 15.07
CA GLY A 82 4.98 -19.94 16.03
C GLY A 82 4.13 -21.09 15.50
N THR A 83 3.24 -21.62 16.36
CA THR A 83 2.45 -22.84 16.08
C THR A 83 0.96 -22.70 16.39
N GLY A 84 0.50 -21.49 16.74
CA GLY A 84 -0.89 -21.24 17.06
C GLY A 84 -1.79 -21.18 15.84
N SER A 85 -3.09 -21.30 16.07
CA SER A 85 -4.09 -21.37 14.98
C SER A 85 -4.47 -20.02 14.38
N THR A 86 -4.30 -18.91 15.11
CA THR A 86 -4.58 -17.57 14.59
C THR A 86 -3.38 -17.07 13.79
N LEU A 87 -3.54 -16.91 12.49
CA LEU A 87 -2.48 -16.41 11.62
C LEU A 87 -2.51 -14.87 11.59
N ILE A 88 -1.39 -14.23 11.95
CA ILE A 88 -1.24 -12.76 11.97
C ILE A 88 -0.18 -12.38 10.95
N GLY A 89 -0.57 -11.56 9.97
CA GLY A 89 0.31 -11.13 8.88
C GLY A 89 1.02 -9.80 9.16
N PHE A 90 2.29 -9.73 8.72
CA PHE A 90 3.05 -8.50 8.53
C PHE A 90 3.53 -8.50 7.08
N ASP A 91 3.06 -7.55 6.31
CA ASP A 91 3.31 -7.47 4.87
C ASP A 91 4.23 -6.32 4.53
N ALA A 92 5.21 -6.60 3.69
CA ALA A 92 6.03 -5.61 3.03
C ALA A 92 6.19 -5.99 1.56
N HIS A 93 5.94 -5.08 0.63
CA HIS A 93 6.43 -5.29 -0.72
C HIS A 93 7.95 -5.10 -0.75
N ILE A 94 8.59 -5.79 -1.67
CA ILE A 94 10.06 -5.79 -1.74
C ILE A 94 10.56 -5.35 -3.12
N ASP A 95 9.67 -5.12 -4.05
CA ASP A 95 10.01 -4.39 -5.25
C ASP A 95 10.12 -2.89 -4.96
N THR A 96 10.76 -2.17 -5.86
CA THR A 96 10.98 -0.73 -5.77
C THR A 96 10.73 -0.10 -7.14
N VAL A 97 10.39 1.17 -7.17
CA VAL A 97 10.45 1.92 -8.43
C VAL A 97 11.89 2.14 -8.88
N GLY A 98 12.08 2.39 -10.16
CA GLY A 98 13.38 2.77 -10.72
C GLY A 98 13.93 4.05 -10.08
N ILE A 99 15.26 4.23 -10.18
CA ILE A 99 15.95 5.40 -9.59
C ILE A 99 15.65 6.73 -10.31
N GLY A 100 15.03 6.68 -11.49
CA GLY A 100 14.81 7.86 -12.32
C GLY A 100 16.11 8.49 -12.81
N ASN A 101 16.18 9.84 -12.84
CA ASN A 101 17.40 10.53 -13.25
C ASN A 101 18.48 10.43 -12.17
N ARG A 102 19.61 9.76 -12.49
CA ARG A 102 20.76 9.58 -11.58
C ARG A 102 21.34 10.92 -11.07
N ASP A 103 21.25 11.97 -11.87
CA ASP A 103 21.80 13.29 -11.50
C ASP A 103 21.03 13.96 -10.34
N ASN A 104 19.84 13.47 -10.01
CA ASN A 104 19.06 13.93 -8.85
C ASN A 104 19.50 13.29 -7.52
N TRP A 105 20.41 12.31 -7.58
CA TRP A 105 20.89 11.60 -6.40
C TRP A 105 22.25 12.13 -5.95
N ASN A 106 22.38 12.46 -4.68
CA ASN A 106 23.62 12.92 -4.06
C ASN A 106 24.58 11.75 -3.70
N PHE A 107 24.10 10.52 -3.77
CA PHE A 107 24.84 9.29 -3.51
C PHE A 107 24.38 8.20 -4.49
N ASP A 108 25.10 7.08 -4.55
CA ASP A 108 24.66 5.93 -5.36
C ASP A 108 23.43 5.28 -4.74
N PRO A 109 22.29 5.15 -5.47
CA PRO A 109 21.03 4.66 -4.91
C PRO A 109 21.08 3.21 -4.40
N TYR A 110 21.98 2.38 -4.94
CA TYR A 110 22.12 0.97 -4.57
C TYR A 110 23.29 0.72 -3.62
N GLU A 111 24.40 1.48 -3.72
CA GLU A 111 25.41 1.47 -2.66
C GLU A 111 24.88 2.14 -1.39
N GLY A 112 24.02 3.14 -1.54
CA GLY A 112 23.40 3.88 -0.46
C GLY A 112 24.41 4.53 0.49
N PHE A 113 23.93 4.99 1.63
CA PHE A 113 24.78 5.47 2.73
C PHE A 113 24.24 5.06 4.09
N GLU A 114 25.06 5.21 5.12
CA GLU A 114 24.70 5.05 6.51
C GLU A 114 25.42 6.11 7.33
N ASN A 115 24.71 6.72 8.27
CA ASN A 115 25.27 7.57 9.32
C ASN A 115 24.70 7.16 10.70
N ASP A 116 24.88 7.97 11.73
CA ASP A 116 24.40 7.65 13.08
C ASP A 116 22.87 7.55 13.18
N LEU A 117 22.12 8.28 12.34
CA LEU A 117 20.66 8.40 12.40
C LEU A 117 19.94 7.69 11.26
N GLU A 118 20.55 7.62 10.06
CA GLU A 118 19.89 7.35 8.81
C GLU A 118 20.54 6.22 8.01
N ILE A 119 19.73 5.62 7.17
CA ILE A 119 20.14 4.69 6.11
C ILE A 119 19.50 5.20 4.80
N GLY A 120 20.33 5.51 3.80
CA GLY A 120 19.89 5.98 2.49
C GLY A 120 20.09 4.95 1.40
N GLY A 121 19.19 4.94 0.44
CA GLY A 121 19.16 4.08 -0.73
C GLY A 121 17.76 3.88 -1.27
N ARG A 122 17.62 3.46 -2.52
CA ARG A 122 16.33 3.16 -3.13
C ARG A 122 15.65 2.01 -2.35
N GLY A 123 14.38 2.20 -1.97
CA GLY A 123 13.59 1.23 -1.24
C GLY A 123 13.76 1.29 0.29
N THR A 124 14.62 2.15 0.83
CA THR A 124 14.87 2.19 2.30
C THR A 124 13.63 2.57 3.10
N SER A 125 12.81 3.48 2.58
CA SER A 125 11.54 3.90 3.18
C SER A 125 10.36 3.16 2.55
N ASP A 126 10.38 2.96 1.25
CA ASP A 126 9.34 2.34 0.45
C ASP A 126 9.85 1.05 -0.21
N GLN A 127 9.62 -0.17 0.42
CA GLN A 127 9.37 -0.32 1.86
C GLN A 127 10.25 -1.44 2.45
N LEU A 128 11.52 -1.54 1.98
CA LEU A 128 12.46 -2.54 2.50
C LEU A 128 12.73 -2.38 4.01
N GLY A 129 12.60 -1.15 4.55
CA GLY A 129 12.63 -0.92 5.99
C GLY A 129 11.54 -1.66 6.74
N GLY A 130 10.37 -1.81 6.12
CA GLY A 130 9.22 -2.54 6.65
C GLY A 130 9.49 -4.02 6.85
N ILE A 131 9.99 -4.70 5.80
CA ILE A 131 10.35 -6.14 5.89
C ILE A 131 11.44 -6.38 6.93
N VAL A 132 12.44 -5.48 7.02
CA VAL A 132 13.50 -5.57 8.03
C VAL A 132 12.91 -5.53 9.44
N SER A 133 12.05 -4.55 9.72
CA SER A 133 11.42 -4.42 11.03
C SER A 133 10.51 -5.60 11.36
N ALA A 134 9.78 -6.15 10.38
CA ALA A 134 8.88 -7.29 10.58
C ALA A 134 9.65 -8.59 10.89
N VAL A 135 10.72 -8.85 10.13
CA VAL A 135 11.57 -10.03 10.34
C VAL A 135 12.20 -10.01 11.73
N TYR A 136 12.72 -8.86 12.18
CA TYR A 136 13.31 -8.74 13.51
C TYR A 136 12.27 -8.63 14.63
N GLY A 137 11.08 -8.08 14.36
CA GLY A 137 9.94 -8.14 15.28
C GLY A 137 9.54 -9.57 15.63
N ALA A 138 9.47 -10.46 14.63
CA ALA A 138 9.22 -11.88 14.83
C ALA A 138 10.36 -12.55 15.65
N ARG A 139 11.62 -12.21 15.38
CA ARG A 139 12.76 -12.73 16.15
C ARG A 139 12.71 -12.28 17.61
N ILE A 140 12.39 -11.02 17.89
CA ILE A 140 12.24 -10.49 19.26
C ILE A 140 11.16 -11.27 20.02
N MET A 141 10.04 -11.61 19.38
CA MET A 141 8.99 -12.45 19.98
C MET A 141 9.55 -13.80 20.44
N LYS A 142 10.36 -14.44 19.58
CA LYS A 142 11.01 -15.73 19.90
C LYS A 142 11.96 -15.61 21.07
N ASP A 143 12.85 -14.61 21.07
CA ASP A 143 13.84 -14.39 22.11
C ASP A 143 13.24 -14.10 23.48
N LEU A 144 12.12 -13.39 23.50
CA LEU A 144 11.42 -13.01 24.73
C LEU A 144 10.35 -14.03 25.18
N GLY A 145 10.18 -15.12 24.43
CA GLY A 145 9.16 -16.13 24.72
C GLY A 145 7.73 -15.61 24.60
N LEU A 146 7.49 -14.62 23.74
CA LEU A 146 6.16 -14.05 23.50
C LEU A 146 5.32 -14.92 22.56
N LEU A 147 5.95 -15.78 21.75
CA LEU A 147 5.24 -16.73 20.91
C LEU A 147 4.42 -17.69 21.77
N SER A 148 3.14 -17.83 21.46
CA SER A 148 2.20 -18.66 22.20
C SER A 148 1.55 -19.69 21.27
N ASP A 149 0.85 -20.65 21.85
CA ASP A 149 0.02 -21.63 21.15
C ASP A 149 -1.27 -21.03 20.54
N LYS A 150 -1.52 -19.74 20.77
CA LYS A 150 -2.70 -19.04 20.24
C LYS A 150 -2.51 -18.56 18.81
N TYR A 151 -1.30 -18.12 18.42
CA TYR A 151 -1.07 -17.51 17.12
C TYR A 151 0.22 -17.95 16.44
N THR A 152 0.24 -17.79 15.14
CA THR A 152 1.41 -17.88 14.27
C THR A 152 1.59 -16.52 13.58
N VAL A 153 2.82 -16.03 13.55
CA VAL A 153 3.19 -14.83 12.81
C VAL A 153 3.60 -15.23 11.41
N LEU A 154 3.06 -14.56 10.41
CA LEU A 154 3.45 -14.62 9.01
C LEU A 154 4.09 -13.30 8.62
N VAL A 155 5.32 -13.33 8.15
CA VAL A 155 5.99 -12.18 7.52
C VAL A 155 6.08 -12.45 6.04
N THR A 156 5.51 -11.56 5.22
CA THR A 156 5.55 -11.65 3.76
C THR A 156 6.46 -10.61 3.17
N GLY A 157 7.31 -11.02 2.23
CA GLY A 157 7.99 -10.13 1.30
C GLY A 157 7.35 -10.31 -0.08
N THR A 158 6.56 -9.34 -0.51
CA THR A 158 5.68 -9.48 -1.68
C THR A 158 6.24 -8.76 -2.90
N VAL A 159 5.93 -9.28 -4.10
CA VAL A 159 6.47 -8.83 -5.39
C VAL A 159 5.43 -8.07 -6.21
N GLN A 160 5.89 -7.23 -7.15
CA GLN A 160 5.06 -6.51 -8.12
C GLN A 160 3.99 -5.58 -7.53
N GLU A 161 4.21 -5.05 -6.33
CA GLU A 161 3.30 -4.10 -5.71
C GLU A 161 3.29 -2.77 -6.47
N GLU A 162 4.47 -2.23 -6.77
CA GLU A 162 4.69 -0.94 -7.41
C GLU A 162 4.08 -0.84 -8.82
N ASP A 163 4.07 -1.95 -9.54
CA ASP A 163 3.40 -2.05 -10.83
C ASP A 163 1.88 -2.26 -10.68
N CYS A 164 1.46 -3.04 -9.67
CA CYS A 164 0.07 -3.47 -9.54
C CYS A 164 -0.30 -3.79 -8.09
N ASP A 165 -0.78 -2.78 -7.37
CA ASP A 165 -1.11 -2.82 -5.95
C ASP A 165 -1.93 -4.07 -5.58
N GLY A 166 -1.45 -4.87 -4.64
CA GLY A 166 -2.17 -6.03 -4.12
C GLY A 166 -2.30 -7.23 -5.06
N LEU A 167 -1.66 -7.23 -6.24
CA LEU A 167 -1.59 -8.41 -7.12
C LEU A 167 -1.08 -9.64 -6.37
N CYS A 168 0.03 -9.49 -5.66
CA CYS A 168 0.65 -10.51 -4.83
C CYS A 168 -0.31 -11.10 -3.79
N TRP A 169 -1.08 -10.27 -3.12
CA TRP A 169 -2.04 -10.73 -2.11
C TRP A 169 -3.28 -11.40 -2.72
N GLN A 170 -3.68 -11.07 -3.93
CA GLN A 170 -4.69 -11.87 -4.62
C GLN A 170 -4.17 -13.28 -4.89
N TYR A 171 -2.90 -13.41 -5.27
CA TYR A 171 -2.28 -14.72 -5.46
C TYR A 171 -2.18 -15.50 -4.13
N ILE A 172 -1.62 -14.91 -3.10
CA ILE A 172 -1.47 -15.51 -1.75
C ILE A 172 -2.83 -15.99 -1.22
N ILE A 173 -3.89 -15.20 -1.34
CA ILE A 173 -5.22 -15.56 -0.83
C ILE A 173 -5.91 -16.60 -1.74
N ASN A 174 -5.85 -16.40 -3.07
CA ASN A 174 -6.64 -17.19 -3.99
C ASN A 174 -5.96 -18.48 -4.44
N GLU A 175 -4.62 -18.52 -4.53
CA GLU A 175 -3.87 -19.67 -4.99
C GLU A 175 -3.21 -20.43 -3.85
N ASP A 176 -2.45 -19.75 -2.99
CA ASP A 176 -1.81 -20.36 -1.83
C ASP A 176 -2.78 -20.67 -0.68
N LYS A 177 -4.00 -20.12 -0.73
CA LYS A 177 -5.04 -20.29 0.29
C LYS A 177 -4.63 -19.78 1.68
N VAL A 178 -3.74 -18.82 1.73
CA VAL A 178 -3.28 -18.18 2.98
C VAL A 178 -4.20 -17.02 3.32
N ARG A 179 -4.81 -17.09 4.51
CA ARG A 179 -5.81 -16.12 4.97
C ARG A 179 -5.58 -15.71 6.42
N PRO A 180 -4.80 -14.65 6.69
CA PRO A 180 -4.58 -14.14 8.04
C PRO A 180 -5.86 -13.62 8.70
N GLU A 181 -5.87 -13.62 10.03
CA GLU A 181 -6.90 -12.95 10.85
C GLU A 181 -6.90 -11.44 10.62
N PHE A 182 -5.69 -10.86 10.50
CA PHE A 182 -5.45 -9.49 10.05
C PHE A 182 -4.03 -9.37 9.49
N VAL A 183 -3.76 -8.27 8.79
CA VAL A 183 -2.44 -7.93 8.26
C VAL A 183 -2.05 -6.52 8.68
N VAL A 184 -0.81 -6.36 9.12
CA VAL A 184 -0.16 -5.05 9.24
C VAL A 184 0.60 -4.79 7.95
N SER A 185 0.20 -3.76 7.20
CA SER A 185 1.00 -3.23 6.09
C SER A 185 2.11 -2.36 6.68
N THR A 186 3.35 -2.69 6.33
CA THR A 186 4.54 -2.05 6.90
C THR A 186 5.05 -0.87 6.05
N GLU A 187 4.19 -0.34 5.18
CA GLU A 187 4.40 0.90 4.43
C GLU A 187 4.76 2.08 5.33
N PRO A 188 5.51 3.07 4.84
CA PRO A 188 5.91 4.23 5.65
C PRO A 188 4.69 4.98 6.18
N THR A 189 4.67 5.25 7.48
CA THR A 189 3.53 5.90 8.16
C THR A 189 3.89 7.14 8.96
N ASP A 190 5.09 7.68 8.82
CA ASP A 190 5.53 8.85 9.60
C ASP A 190 5.33 8.67 11.12
N GLY A 191 5.57 7.44 11.63
CA GLY A 191 5.40 7.10 13.04
C GLY A 191 3.95 7.05 13.52
N GLY A 192 2.96 7.05 12.61
CA GLY A 192 1.53 6.95 12.91
C GLY A 192 0.94 5.58 12.65
N ILE A 193 -0.32 5.39 13.02
CA ILE A 193 -1.14 4.20 12.75
C ILE A 193 -2.11 4.54 11.63
N TYR A 194 -1.96 3.89 10.47
CA TYR A 194 -2.76 4.24 9.30
C TYR A 194 -3.92 3.27 9.12
N ARG A 195 -5.13 3.84 8.99
CA ARG A 195 -6.40 3.11 9.02
C ARG A 195 -7.08 2.99 7.66
N GLY A 196 -6.43 3.40 6.59
CA GLY A 196 -7.05 3.31 5.27
C GLY A 196 -6.36 4.15 4.21
N GLN A 197 -6.87 4.02 3.02
CA GLN A 197 -6.42 4.74 1.84
C GLN A 197 -7.54 4.88 0.82
N ARG A 198 -7.39 5.85 -0.09
CA ARG A 198 -8.21 5.94 -1.29
C ARG A 198 -7.88 4.81 -2.24
N GLY A 199 -8.91 4.30 -2.93
CA GLY A 199 -8.70 3.36 -4.02
C GLY A 199 -8.14 4.03 -5.27
N ARG A 200 -7.70 3.19 -6.22
CA ARG A 200 -7.20 3.58 -7.54
C ARG A 200 -7.81 2.68 -8.59
N MET A 201 -8.01 3.18 -9.78
CA MET A 201 -8.25 2.36 -10.97
C MET A 201 -7.72 3.06 -12.22
N GLU A 202 -7.39 2.27 -13.21
CA GLU A 202 -6.90 2.74 -14.51
C GLU A 202 -7.97 2.54 -15.56
N ILE A 203 -8.45 3.65 -16.13
CA ILE A 203 -9.52 3.64 -17.12
C ILE A 203 -8.94 4.02 -18.48
N ARG A 204 -9.38 3.32 -19.52
CA ARG A 204 -9.09 3.64 -20.91
C ARG A 204 -10.34 4.15 -21.59
N VAL A 205 -10.21 5.27 -22.29
CA VAL A 205 -11.23 5.81 -23.17
C VAL A 205 -10.70 5.79 -24.59
N ASP A 206 -11.32 5.02 -25.46
CA ASP A 206 -10.99 4.92 -26.89
C ASP A 206 -12.06 5.64 -27.70
N VAL A 207 -11.63 6.49 -28.63
CA VAL A 207 -12.51 7.20 -29.58
C VAL A 207 -12.11 6.84 -31.00
N THR A 208 -13.10 6.47 -31.79
CA THR A 208 -12.94 6.20 -33.22
C THR A 208 -13.41 7.37 -34.08
N GLY A 209 -12.80 7.51 -35.24
CA GLY A 209 -13.10 8.49 -36.25
C GLY A 209 -12.98 7.91 -37.64
N ILE A 210 -13.01 8.79 -38.67
CA ILE A 210 -12.85 8.41 -40.07
C ILE A 210 -11.76 9.30 -40.67
N SER A 211 -10.69 8.66 -41.15
CA SER A 211 -9.59 9.39 -41.81
C SER A 211 -9.95 9.91 -43.18
N CYS A 212 -9.42 11.07 -43.51
CA CYS A 212 -9.44 11.64 -44.85
C CYS A 212 -8.25 12.57 -45.06
N HIS A 213 -8.09 13.10 -46.26
CA HIS A 213 -7.04 14.08 -46.56
C HIS A 213 -7.31 15.39 -45.78
N GLY A 214 -6.29 15.91 -45.08
CA GLY A 214 -6.41 17.09 -44.21
C GLY A 214 -6.83 18.39 -44.95
N SER A 215 -6.74 18.45 -46.28
CA SER A 215 -7.26 19.57 -47.07
C SER A 215 -8.79 19.56 -47.29
N ALA A 216 -9.46 18.45 -46.95
CA ALA A 216 -10.90 18.28 -47.06
C ALA A 216 -11.46 17.60 -45.79
N PRO A 217 -11.27 18.24 -44.60
CA PRO A 217 -11.59 17.61 -43.33
C PRO A 217 -13.09 17.27 -43.15
N GLU A 218 -13.96 17.91 -43.92
CA GLU A 218 -15.40 17.65 -43.96
C GLU A 218 -15.77 16.24 -44.47
N ARG A 219 -14.83 15.51 -45.07
CA ARG A 219 -14.99 14.14 -45.56
C ARG A 219 -14.65 13.08 -44.53
N GLY A 220 -14.04 13.50 -43.42
CA GLY A 220 -13.65 12.63 -42.33
C GLY A 220 -14.44 12.92 -41.08
N ASP A 221 -14.03 12.22 -40.00
CA ASP A 221 -14.55 12.43 -38.67
C ASP A 221 -13.37 12.37 -37.69
N ASN A 222 -13.01 13.49 -37.07
CA ASN A 222 -11.76 13.66 -36.35
C ASN A 222 -11.89 13.15 -34.91
N ALA A 223 -11.28 12.01 -34.63
CA ALA A 223 -11.25 11.41 -33.29
C ALA A 223 -10.59 12.31 -32.21
N ILE A 224 -9.60 13.14 -32.60
CA ILE A 224 -8.95 14.09 -31.66
C ILE A 224 -9.94 15.17 -31.24
N TYR A 225 -10.81 15.68 -32.14
CA TYR A 225 -11.80 16.71 -31.76
C TYR A 225 -12.88 16.12 -30.84
N LYS A 226 -13.32 14.88 -31.08
CA LYS A 226 -14.23 14.19 -30.16
C LYS A 226 -13.58 14.00 -28.77
N MET A 227 -12.32 13.56 -28.75
CA MET A 227 -11.58 13.38 -27.49
C MET A 227 -11.39 14.72 -26.77
N ALA A 228 -11.18 15.82 -27.48
CA ALA A 228 -11.04 17.15 -26.86
C ALA A 228 -12.32 17.54 -26.06
N ASP A 229 -13.52 17.25 -26.61
CA ASP A 229 -14.77 17.47 -25.87
C ASP A 229 -14.85 16.60 -24.62
N ILE A 230 -14.46 15.30 -24.73
CA ILE A 230 -14.47 14.35 -23.62
C ILE A 230 -13.49 14.80 -22.51
N LEU A 231 -12.32 15.28 -22.87
CA LEU A 231 -11.32 15.78 -21.92
C LEU A 231 -11.83 17.00 -21.13
N GLN A 232 -12.66 17.88 -21.73
CA GLN A 232 -13.27 18.99 -20.99
C GLN A 232 -14.27 18.49 -19.96
N ASP A 233 -15.10 17.50 -20.31
CA ASP A 233 -16.04 16.90 -19.36
C ASP A 233 -15.29 16.17 -18.21
N ILE A 234 -14.22 15.42 -18.51
CA ILE A 234 -13.38 14.76 -17.50
C ILE A 234 -12.76 15.79 -16.55
N ARG A 235 -12.25 16.88 -17.09
CA ARG A 235 -11.70 17.98 -16.29
C ARG A 235 -12.74 18.54 -15.33
N ALA A 236 -13.97 18.76 -15.82
CA ALA A 236 -15.08 19.31 -15.04
C ALA A 236 -15.47 18.41 -13.85
N LEU A 237 -15.23 17.10 -13.89
CA LEU A 237 -15.46 16.20 -12.73
C LEU A 237 -14.66 16.63 -11.50
N ASN A 238 -13.44 17.12 -11.67
CA ASN A 238 -12.63 17.60 -10.55
C ASN A 238 -13.02 19.00 -10.04
N GLU A 239 -13.66 19.81 -10.90
CA GLU A 239 -13.90 21.25 -10.66
C GLU A 239 -15.32 21.54 -10.16
N ASN A 240 -16.31 20.71 -10.52
CA ASN A 240 -17.70 20.96 -10.20
C ASN A 240 -18.07 20.57 -8.77
N ASP A 241 -18.86 21.39 -8.11
CA ASP A 241 -19.48 21.08 -6.83
C ASP A 241 -20.70 20.16 -7.01
N ALA A 242 -21.01 19.38 -5.98
CA ALA A 242 -22.13 18.45 -5.98
C ALA A 242 -23.50 19.09 -6.24
N ALA A 243 -23.66 20.35 -5.87
CA ALA A 243 -24.93 21.08 -5.85
C ALA A 243 -25.07 22.12 -6.98
N ASP A 244 -24.15 22.21 -7.93
CA ASP A 244 -24.12 23.29 -8.92
C ASP A 244 -25.17 23.14 -10.04
N GLY A 245 -25.80 21.97 -10.17
CA GLY A 245 -26.83 21.72 -11.16
C GLY A 245 -26.33 21.53 -12.59
N THR A 246 -25.01 21.43 -12.79
CA THR A 246 -24.42 21.14 -14.12
C THR A 246 -24.71 19.73 -14.58
N GLU A 247 -24.57 19.45 -15.87
CA GLU A 247 -24.70 18.09 -16.40
C GLU A 247 -23.58 17.19 -15.92
N VAL A 248 -22.36 17.75 -15.77
CA VAL A 248 -21.19 17.04 -15.19
C VAL A 248 -21.16 17.33 -13.70
N LYS A 249 -21.40 16.30 -12.92
CA LYS A 249 -21.36 16.40 -11.46
C LYS A 249 -19.95 16.15 -10.94
N GLY A 250 -19.49 17.05 -10.07
CA GLY A 250 -18.17 16.96 -9.47
C GLY A 250 -18.00 15.78 -8.53
N LEU A 251 -16.76 15.36 -8.34
CA LEU A 251 -16.39 14.25 -7.45
C LEU A 251 -16.57 14.61 -5.96
N VAL A 252 -16.68 15.89 -5.64
CA VAL A 252 -16.93 16.38 -4.28
C VAL A 252 -18.28 15.91 -3.70
N LYS A 253 -19.25 15.52 -4.55
CA LYS A 253 -20.55 14.98 -4.14
C LYS A 253 -20.41 13.77 -3.19
N MET A 254 -19.34 12.99 -3.31
CA MET A 254 -19.12 11.81 -2.48
C MET A 254 -18.78 12.14 -1.02
N LEU A 255 -18.50 13.42 -0.71
CA LEU A 255 -18.28 13.88 0.67
C LEU A 255 -19.59 14.28 1.38
N ASP A 256 -20.73 14.20 0.69
CA ASP A 256 -22.04 14.61 1.20
C ASP A 256 -22.90 13.37 1.51
N GLU A 257 -23.50 13.34 2.72
CA GLU A 257 -24.40 12.28 3.18
C GLU A 257 -25.58 12.04 2.23
N LYS A 258 -26.05 13.08 1.53
CA LYS A 258 -27.14 12.98 0.56
C LYS A 258 -26.81 12.03 -0.59
N TYR A 259 -25.55 11.95 -0.98
CA TYR A 259 -25.10 11.18 -2.16
C TYR A 259 -24.30 9.92 -1.79
N ASN A 260 -23.77 9.85 -0.57
CA ASN A 260 -22.87 8.77 -0.16
C ASN A 260 -23.17 8.30 1.27
N PRO A 261 -23.67 7.06 1.46
CA PRO A 261 -23.85 6.49 2.80
C PRO A 261 -22.53 6.39 3.61
N GLN A 262 -21.38 6.33 2.94
CA GLN A 262 -20.04 6.26 3.54
C GLN A 262 -19.34 7.63 3.55
N TRP A 263 -20.11 8.71 3.67
CA TRP A 263 -19.57 10.07 3.60
C TRP A 263 -18.55 10.40 4.71
N LYS A 264 -18.64 9.72 5.86
CA LYS A 264 -17.70 9.91 6.98
C LYS A 264 -16.32 9.38 6.62
N GLU A 265 -16.27 8.17 6.09
CA GLU A 265 -15.06 7.53 5.59
C GLU A 265 -14.49 8.29 4.39
N ALA A 266 -15.35 8.76 3.49
CA ALA A 266 -14.95 9.59 2.37
C ALA A 266 -14.34 10.94 2.83
N ARG A 267 -14.88 11.59 3.86
CA ARG A 267 -14.28 12.78 4.46
C ARG A 267 -12.95 12.52 5.14
N PHE A 268 -12.83 11.35 5.78
CA PHE A 268 -11.55 10.93 6.37
C PHE A 268 -10.48 10.72 5.29
N LEU A 269 -10.79 10.03 4.20
CA LEU A 269 -9.85 9.75 3.11
C LEU A 269 -9.59 10.94 2.19
N GLY A 270 -10.55 11.84 2.05
CA GLY A 270 -10.58 12.89 1.05
C GLY A 270 -11.39 12.50 -0.19
N ARG A 271 -11.67 13.49 -1.05
CA ARG A 271 -12.42 13.28 -2.29
C ARG A 271 -11.64 12.42 -3.30
N GLY A 272 -12.37 11.74 -4.18
CA GLY A 272 -11.81 11.13 -5.38
C GLY A 272 -11.27 12.18 -6.37
N THR A 273 -10.44 11.74 -7.30
CA THR A 273 -9.92 12.56 -8.40
C THR A 273 -9.85 11.73 -9.68
N VAL A 274 -9.85 12.41 -10.83
CA VAL A 274 -9.56 11.79 -12.12
C VAL A 274 -8.53 12.63 -12.86
N THR A 275 -7.49 11.99 -13.37
CA THR A 275 -6.43 12.66 -14.13
C THR A 275 -6.22 11.94 -15.44
N THR A 276 -6.20 12.69 -16.55
CA THR A 276 -5.73 12.14 -17.82
C THR A 276 -4.20 12.08 -17.76
N SER A 277 -3.66 10.88 -17.77
CA SER A 277 -2.22 10.63 -17.61
C SER A 277 -1.50 10.42 -18.93
N GLU A 278 -2.20 9.90 -19.94
CA GLU A 278 -1.61 9.62 -21.25
C GLU A 278 -2.62 9.91 -22.37
N ILE A 279 -2.11 10.20 -23.55
CA ILE A 279 -2.88 10.35 -24.77
C ILE A 279 -2.20 9.63 -25.93
N PHE A 280 -2.97 8.86 -26.68
CA PHE A 280 -2.55 8.12 -27.87
C PHE A 280 -3.43 8.50 -29.05
N PHE A 281 -2.87 8.60 -30.23
CA PHE A 281 -3.66 8.83 -31.45
C PHE A 281 -3.04 8.11 -32.64
N THR A 282 -3.87 7.79 -33.62
CA THR A 282 -3.41 7.33 -34.93
C THR A 282 -3.83 8.31 -36.01
N SER A 283 -3.01 8.39 -37.03
CA SER A 283 -3.32 9.09 -38.24
C SER A 283 -2.47 8.51 -39.38
N PRO A 284 -2.99 8.30 -40.58
CA PRO A 284 -2.20 7.82 -41.74
C PRO A 284 -1.00 8.71 -42.04
N SER A 285 -1.12 10.01 -41.80
CA SER A 285 -0.05 10.99 -41.97
C SER A 285 -0.34 12.28 -41.21
N ARG A 286 0.64 13.19 -41.10
CA ARG A 286 0.43 14.55 -40.58
C ARG A 286 -0.52 15.41 -41.40
N CYS A 287 -0.85 14.98 -42.62
CA CYS A 287 -1.77 15.64 -43.56
C CYS A 287 -3.14 14.96 -43.62
N ALA A 288 -3.47 14.08 -42.67
CA ALA A 288 -4.70 13.34 -42.60
C ALA A 288 -5.48 13.63 -41.32
N VAL A 289 -6.80 13.48 -41.35
CA VAL A 289 -7.68 13.48 -40.20
C VAL A 289 -7.39 12.23 -39.34
N ALA A 290 -7.29 12.37 -38.05
CA ALA A 290 -7.05 11.26 -37.11
C ALA A 290 -8.27 10.35 -37.02
N ASP A 291 -8.07 9.05 -37.16
CA ASP A 291 -9.10 8.01 -37.14
C ASP A 291 -9.19 7.30 -35.76
N SER A 292 -8.28 7.57 -34.86
CA SER A 292 -8.43 7.17 -33.46
C SER A 292 -7.77 8.18 -32.53
N CYS A 293 -8.27 8.24 -31.29
CA CYS A 293 -7.65 8.91 -30.16
C CYS A 293 -8.05 8.19 -28.88
N SER A 294 -7.06 7.86 -28.05
CA SER A 294 -7.29 7.17 -26.78
C SER A 294 -6.61 7.90 -25.65
N VAL A 295 -7.15 7.79 -24.43
CA VAL A 295 -6.54 8.34 -23.23
C VAL A 295 -6.55 7.32 -22.10
N SER A 296 -5.54 7.41 -21.23
CA SER A 296 -5.49 6.73 -19.94
C SER A 296 -5.91 7.71 -18.84
N LEU A 297 -6.74 7.24 -17.91
CA LEU A 297 -7.17 8.00 -16.74
C LEU A 297 -6.70 7.30 -15.46
N ASP A 298 -5.99 8.04 -14.62
CA ASP A 298 -5.76 7.67 -13.21
C ASP A 298 -6.99 8.15 -12.41
N ARG A 299 -7.79 7.21 -11.93
CA ARG A 299 -8.98 7.48 -11.13
C ARG A 299 -8.72 7.12 -9.65
N ARG A 300 -8.61 8.12 -8.77
CA ARG A 300 -8.55 7.92 -7.32
C ARG A 300 -9.97 7.90 -6.76
N MET A 301 -10.31 6.81 -6.06
CA MET A 301 -11.64 6.57 -5.51
C MET A 301 -11.68 6.86 -4.03
N THR A 302 -12.80 7.42 -3.56
CA THR A 302 -13.07 7.54 -2.13
C THR A 302 -14.04 6.47 -1.64
N ALA A 303 -14.31 6.44 -0.33
CA ALA A 303 -15.27 5.48 0.24
C ALA A 303 -16.66 5.66 -0.37
N GLY A 304 -17.32 4.53 -0.68
CA GLY A 304 -18.64 4.50 -1.34
C GLY A 304 -18.59 4.47 -2.86
N GLU A 305 -17.42 4.57 -3.49
CA GLU A 305 -17.22 4.40 -4.93
C GLU A 305 -16.80 2.96 -5.26
N THR A 306 -17.29 2.44 -6.40
CA THR A 306 -16.93 1.13 -6.95
C THR A 306 -16.41 1.30 -8.37
N TRP A 307 -15.77 0.27 -8.92
CA TRP A 307 -15.29 0.32 -10.31
C TRP A 307 -16.43 0.55 -11.31
N GLU A 308 -17.62 -0.06 -11.07
CA GLU A 308 -18.81 0.14 -11.89
C GLU A 308 -19.24 1.60 -11.86
N SER A 309 -19.36 2.19 -10.66
CA SER A 309 -19.76 3.58 -10.51
C SER A 309 -18.80 4.56 -11.19
N CYS A 310 -17.50 4.26 -11.15
CA CYS A 310 -16.48 5.09 -11.80
C CYS A 310 -16.52 4.98 -13.34
N LEU A 311 -16.69 3.78 -13.90
CA LEU A 311 -16.85 3.61 -15.34
C LEU A 311 -18.16 4.25 -15.84
N ASP A 312 -19.26 4.07 -15.09
CA ASP A 312 -20.56 4.63 -15.45
C ASP A 312 -20.56 6.16 -15.36
N GLU A 313 -19.78 6.75 -14.45
CA GLU A 313 -19.58 8.21 -14.38
C GLU A 313 -18.94 8.73 -15.68
N ILE A 314 -17.91 8.08 -16.21
CA ILE A 314 -17.29 8.44 -17.48
C ILE A 314 -18.26 8.18 -18.66
N ARG A 315 -18.96 7.05 -18.69
CA ARG A 315 -19.97 6.73 -19.71
C ARG A 315 -21.14 7.70 -19.73
N ALA A 316 -21.45 8.31 -18.56
CA ALA A 316 -22.54 9.26 -18.41
C ALA A 316 -22.17 10.70 -18.84
N LEU A 317 -20.92 10.98 -19.15
CA LEU A 317 -20.49 12.32 -19.60
C LEU A 317 -21.26 12.76 -20.85
N PRO A 318 -21.64 14.05 -20.96
CA PRO A 318 -22.40 14.57 -22.09
C PRO A 318 -21.74 14.31 -23.45
N SER A 319 -20.42 14.49 -23.52
CA SER A 319 -19.63 14.24 -24.74
C SER A 319 -19.56 12.76 -25.09
N VAL A 320 -19.42 11.86 -24.11
CA VAL A 320 -19.44 10.41 -24.35
C VAL A 320 -20.81 9.98 -24.92
N LYS A 321 -21.90 10.44 -24.31
CA LYS A 321 -23.26 10.19 -24.82
C LYS A 321 -23.50 10.78 -26.24
N LYS A 322 -22.95 11.97 -26.50
CA LYS A 322 -23.05 12.64 -27.82
C LYS A 322 -22.43 11.80 -28.92
N TYR A 323 -21.29 11.18 -28.65
CA TYR A 323 -20.56 10.38 -29.65
C TYR A 323 -20.92 8.89 -29.64
N GLY A 324 -21.61 8.41 -28.61
CA GLY A 324 -22.22 7.08 -28.58
C GLY A 324 -21.25 5.94 -28.88
N ASP A 325 -21.56 5.16 -29.93
CA ASP A 325 -20.79 3.96 -30.31
C ASP A 325 -19.36 4.23 -30.77
N ASP A 326 -19.02 5.49 -31.06
CA ASP A 326 -17.65 5.87 -31.39
C ASP A 326 -16.75 5.93 -30.14
N VAL A 327 -17.30 5.80 -28.92
CA VAL A 327 -16.57 5.89 -27.68
C VAL A 327 -16.69 4.58 -26.89
N LYS A 328 -15.54 3.99 -26.58
CA LYS A 328 -15.43 2.82 -25.68
C LYS A 328 -14.75 3.23 -24.38
N VAL A 329 -15.40 2.93 -23.26
CA VAL A 329 -14.83 3.12 -21.90
C VAL A 329 -14.60 1.75 -21.29
N SER A 330 -13.34 1.46 -20.94
CA SER A 330 -12.91 0.16 -20.38
C SER A 330 -11.91 0.35 -19.23
N MET A 331 -11.69 -0.69 -18.46
CA MET A 331 -10.65 -0.76 -17.45
C MET A 331 -9.43 -1.48 -18.03
N TYR A 332 -8.23 -1.12 -17.57
CA TYR A 332 -7.01 -1.83 -17.93
C TYR A 332 -6.92 -3.18 -17.21
N GLU A 333 -6.17 -4.09 -17.80
CA GLU A 333 -5.75 -5.35 -17.20
C GLU A 333 -4.23 -5.35 -17.10
N TYR A 334 -3.70 -5.78 -15.95
CA TYR A 334 -2.28 -6.02 -15.74
C TYR A 334 -1.97 -7.49 -15.95
N SER A 335 -0.93 -7.79 -16.73
CA SER A 335 -0.56 -9.17 -17.10
C SER A 335 0.96 -9.35 -17.34
N ARG A 336 1.79 -8.49 -16.72
CA ARG A 336 3.25 -8.68 -16.80
C ARG A 336 3.66 -9.94 -16.02
N PRO A 337 4.61 -10.73 -16.54
CA PRO A 337 5.14 -11.88 -15.82
C PRO A 337 5.97 -11.42 -14.61
N SER A 338 5.84 -12.13 -13.48
CA SER A 338 6.73 -11.97 -12.34
C SER A 338 8.18 -12.39 -12.68
N TYR A 339 9.13 -12.17 -11.76
CA TYR A 339 10.50 -12.62 -11.97
C TYR A 339 10.63 -14.15 -12.11
N THR A 340 9.61 -14.90 -11.68
CA THR A 340 9.52 -16.36 -11.87
C THR A 340 8.96 -16.76 -13.23
N ASN A 341 8.57 -15.79 -14.07
CA ASN A 341 7.84 -15.93 -15.33
C ASN A 341 6.38 -16.39 -15.17
N LEU A 342 5.80 -16.33 -13.98
CA LEU A 342 4.38 -16.56 -13.78
C LEU A 342 3.60 -15.31 -14.20
N VAL A 343 2.54 -15.50 -15.00
CA VAL A 343 1.58 -14.46 -15.37
C VAL A 343 0.28 -14.68 -14.59
N TYR A 344 -0.14 -13.69 -13.83
CA TYR A 344 -1.40 -13.71 -13.07
C TYR A 344 -2.22 -12.46 -13.42
N PRO A 345 -3.09 -12.54 -14.45
CA PRO A 345 -3.81 -11.35 -14.93
C PRO A 345 -4.85 -10.89 -13.92
N ILE A 346 -4.88 -9.57 -13.67
CA ILE A 346 -5.93 -8.93 -12.88
C ILE A 346 -6.35 -7.60 -13.49
N GLU A 347 -7.58 -7.17 -13.20
CA GLU A 347 -8.06 -5.85 -13.56
C GLU A 347 -7.32 -4.78 -12.73
N CYS A 348 -6.93 -3.66 -13.37
CA CYS A 348 -6.34 -2.50 -12.72
C CYS A 348 -7.40 -1.74 -11.90
N TYR A 349 -7.95 -2.44 -10.89
CA TYR A 349 -8.91 -1.96 -9.91
C TYR A 349 -8.41 -2.25 -8.51
N PHE A 350 -8.19 -1.21 -7.74
CA PHE A 350 -7.58 -1.20 -6.42
C PHE A 350 -8.56 -0.53 -5.46
N PRO A 351 -9.47 -1.28 -4.81
CA PRO A 351 -10.58 -0.70 -4.05
C PRO A 351 -10.14 0.08 -2.83
N THR A 352 -10.90 1.12 -2.52
CA THR A 352 -10.80 1.88 -1.27
C THR A 352 -11.04 0.98 -0.06
N TRP A 353 -10.33 1.23 1.02
CA TRP A 353 -10.61 0.57 2.30
C TRP A 353 -10.35 1.51 3.49
N VAL A 354 -11.09 1.29 4.56
CA VAL A 354 -10.96 1.97 5.86
C VAL A 354 -11.30 0.99 6.96
N ILE A 355 -10.38 0.81 7.92
CA ILE A 355 -10.67 0.05 9.13
C ILE A 355 -11.18 1.01 10.23
N PRO A 356 -12.24 0.63 10.98
CA PRO A 356 -12.77 1.48 12.05
C PRO A 356 -11.77 1.76 13.17
N GLU A 357 -11.89 2.91 13.83
CA GLU A 357 -11.06 3.26 14.99
C GLU A 357 -11.24 2.32 16.16
N ASP A 358 -12.45 1.81 16.34
CA ASP A 358 -12.83 0.87 17.41
C ASP A 358 -12.61 -0.60 17.06
N HIS A 359 -12.07 -0.88 15.86
CA HIS A 359 -11.76 -2.26 15.49
C HIS A 359 -10.69 -2.86 16.42
N LYS A 360 -10.83 -4.14 16.74
CA LYS A 360 -9.95 -4.85 17.68
C LYS A 360 -8.46 -4.68 17.35
N VAL A 361 -8.07 -4.80 16.08
CA VAL A 361 -6.66 -4.65 15.69
C VAL A 361 -6.18 -3.21 15.82
N THR A 362 -7.03 -2.21 15.53
CA THR A 362 -6.69 -0.79 15.74
C THR A 362 -6.39 -0.54 17.22
N LYS A 363 -7.27 -1.03 18.11
CA LYS A 363 -7.06 -0.88 19.57
C LYS A 363 -5.86 -1.62 20.09
N ALA A 364 -5.58 -2.83 19.59
CA ALA A 364 -4.39 -3.58 19.99
C ALA A 364 -3.10 -2.88 19.53
N LEU A 365 -3.08 -2.30 18.34
CA LEU A 365 -1.93 -1.55 17.84
C LEU A 365 -1.74 -0.22 18.59
N GLU A 366 -2.81 0.50 18.89
CA GLU A 366 -2.76 1.68 19.78
C GLU A 366 -2.23 1.31 21.17
N GLU A 367 -2.65 0.18 21.76
CA GLU A 367 -2.16 -0.31 23.05
C GLU A 367 -0.67 -0.65 23.00
N ALA A 368 -0.21 -1.32 21.92
CA ALA A 368 1.21 -1.61 21.72
C ALA A 368 2.03 -0.32 21.62
N HIS A 369 1.60 0.62 20.80
CA HIS A 369 2.28 1.90 20.65
C HIS A 369 2.31 2.70 21.95
N ARG A 370 1.15 2.81 22.63
CA ARG A 370 1.04 3.52 23.91
C ARG A 370 1.92 2.92 25.00
N GLY A 371 1.96 1.59 25.10
CA GLY A 371 2.80 0.90 26.09
C GLY A 371 4.29 1.10 25.88
N LEU A 372 4.72 1.22 24.64
CA LEU A 372 6.12 1.41 24.26
C LEU A 372 6.54 2.89 24.26
N TYR A 373 5.68 3.78 23.74
CA TYR A 373 6.08 5.12 23.33
C TYR A 373 5.11 6.24 23.70
N GLY A 374 3.94 5.93 24.29
CA GLY A 374 2.91 6.91 24.64
C GLY A 374 1.91 7.19 23.52
N ASP A 375 1.15 8.27 23.65
CA ASP A 375 -0.01 8.58 22.80
C ASP A 375 0.32 9.42 21.57
N GLU A 376 1.56 9.93 21.47
CA GLU A 376 1.98 10.78 20.35
C GLU A 376 2.86 10.01 19.37
N ARG A 377 2.82 10.42 18.08
CA ARG A 377 3.78 9.91 17.09
C ARG A 377 5.21 10.16 17.56
N GLN A 378 6.07 9.20 17.30
CA GLN A 378 7.47 9.26 17.64
C GLN A 378 8.34 9.60 16.44
N GLY A 379 9.53 10.12 16.70
CA GLY A 379 10.54 10.46 15.70
C GLY A 379 11.88 10.75 16.37
N ASN A 380 12.88 10.97 15.58
CA ASN A 380 14.17 11.50 16.02
C ASN A 380 14.18 13.04 15.93
N GLU A 381 15.34 13.67 16.15
CA GLU A 381 15.49 15.13 16.12
C GLU A 381 15.10 15.79 14.80
N GLU A 382 15.17 15.04 13.66
CA GLU A 382 14.79 15.57 12.34
C GLU A 382 13.30 15.47 12.05
N THR A 383 12.64 14.45 12.57
CA THR A 383 11.26 14.10 12.17
C THR A 383 10.23 14.44 13.23
N ILE A 384 10.62 14.53 14.51
CA ILE A 384 9.69 14.61 15.65
C ILE A 384 8.77 15.86 15.59
N ALA A 385 9.31 16.99 15.15
CA ALA A 385 8.53 18.23 15.12
C ALA A 385 7.30 18.12 14.20
N LEU A 386 7.49 17.62 12.96
CA LEU A 386 6.41 17.42 12.00
C LEU A 386 5.46 16.29 12.39
N ARG A 387 5.99 15.21 12.99
CA ARG A 387 5.20 14.04 13.38
C ARG A 387 4.23 14.34 14.53
N LYS A 388 4.66 15.10 15.54
CA LYS A 388 3.82 15.44 16.70
C LYS A 388 2.65 16.38 16.38
N GLU A 389 2.70 17.11 15.28
CA GLU A 389 1.59 17.94 14.82
C GLU A 389 0.44 17.12 14.20
N ARG A 390 0.67 15.84 13.87
CA ARG A 390 -0.32 14.96 13.26
C ARG A 390 -0.95 14.03 14.30
N PRO A 391 -2.22 13.62 14.11
CA PRO A 391 -2.86 12.64 15.00
C PRO A 391 -2.15 11.29 14.91
N LEU A 392 -2.18 10.48 15.99
CA LEU A 392 -1.58 9.16 16.00
C LEU A 392 -2.20 8.25 14.92
N THR A 393 -3.52 8.28 14.77
CA THR A 393 -4.22 7.55 13.72
C THR A 393 -4.46 8.43 12.49
N ASP A 394 -4.10 7.93 11.30
CA ASP A 394 -4.19 8.67 10.04
C ASP A 394 -4.45 7.71 8.85
N LYS A 395 -4.15 8.14 7.64
CA LYS A 395 -4.35 7.43 6.38
C LYS A 395 -3.19 7.68 5.44
N TRP A 396 -3.00 6.79 4.46
CA TRP A 396 -2.11 7.04 3.34
C TRP A 396 -2.73 7.95 2.29
N THR A 397 -1.86 8.66 1.59
CA THR A 397 -2.22 9.44 0.40
C THR A 397 -2.09 8.61 -0.87
N PHE A 398 -1.30 7.54 -0.84
CA PHE A 398 -1.06 6.59 -1.93
C PHE A 398 -1.76 5.24 -1.72
N SER A 399 -1.58 4.32 -2.64
CA SER A 399 -2.17 2.97 -2.62
C SER A 399 -1.16 1.96 -2.09
N THR A 400 -1.62 0.87 -1.51
CA THR A 400 -0.83 -0.20 -0.90
C THR A 400 -1.47 -1.56 -1.15
N ASN A 401 -0.80 -2.66 -0.82
CA ASN A 401 -1.37 -4.01 -0.83
C ASN A 401 -2.71 -4.17 -0.07
N GLY A 402 -3.03 -3.24 0.83
CA GLY A 402 -4.30 -3.21 1.56
C GLY A 402 -5.54 -3.21 0.66
N VAL A 403 -5.41 -2.78 -0.60
CA VAL A 403 -6.48 -2.84 -1.61
C VAL A 403 -6.96 -4.27 -1.87
N SER A 404 -6.07 -5.24 -1.86
CA SER A 404 -6.44 -6.64 -2.03
C SER A 404 -6.71 -7.33 -0.70
N ILE A 405 -5.93 -7.04 0.34
CA ILE A 405 -6.10 -7.62 1.68
C ILE A 405 -7.48 -7.26 2.22
N MET A 406 -7.77 -5.99 2.45
CA MET A 406 -9.04 -5.53 3.01
C MET A 406 -10.04 -5.16 1.93
N GLY A 407 -9.62 -4.40 0.91
CA GLY A 407 -10.54 -3.88 -0.09
C GLY A 407 -11.26 -4.96 -0.89
N ARG A 408 -10.56 -5.99 -1.38
CA ARG A 408 -11.18 -7.10 -2.14
C ARG A 408 -11.59 -8.27 -1.26
N ASN A 409 -10.82 -8.62 -0.25
CA ASN A 409 -10.97 -9.88 0.49
C ASN A 409 -11.52 -9.72 1.91
N GLY A 410 -11.71 -8.49 2.40
CA GLY A 410 -12.29 -8.22 3.71
C GLY A 410 -11.43 -8.68 4.89
N ILE A 411 -10.14 -8.99 4.68
CA ILE A 411 -9.21 -9.28 5.76
C ILE A 411 -8.82 -7.94 6.39
N PRO A 412 -9.01 -7.73 7.70
CA PRO A 412 -8.64 -6.48 8.35
C PRO A 412 -7.19 -6.11 8.06
N CYS A 413 -6.97 -4.89 7.54
CA CYS A 413 -5.65 -4.34 7.25
C CYS A 413 -5.44 -3.06 8.03
N ILE A 414 -4.25 -2.86 8.56
CA ILE A 414 -3.86 -1.67 9.30
C ILE A 414 -2.40 -1.32 8.98
N GLY A 415 -2.08 -0.04 8.98
CA GLY A 415 -0.73 0.41 8.66
C GLY A 415 0.08 0.83 9.86
N PHE A 416 1.32 0.38 9.90
CA PHE A 416 2.37 0.89 10.77
C PHE A 416 3.72 0.47 10.21
N GLY A 417 4.55 1.43 9.77
CA GLY A 417 5.85 1.11 9.18
C GLY A 417 6.87 2.24 9.32
N PRO A 418 8.16 1.90 9.17
CA PRO A 418 9.25 2.85 9.29
C PRO A 418 9.32 3.79 8.10
N GLY A 419 9.92 4.97 8.30
CA GLY A 419 10.12 5.95 7.24
C GLY A 419 8.98 6.95 7.12
N ALA A 420 8.97 7.66 6.00
CA ALA A 420 8.03 8.74 5.72
C ALA A 420 7.49 8.65 4.29
N GLU A 421 6.18 8.94 4.12
CA GLU A 421 5.53 8.96 2.80
C GLU A 421 6.26 9.85 1.77
N ALA A 422 6.83 10.97 2.24
CA ALA A 422 7.55 11.91 1.37
C ALA A 422 8.87 11.35 0.81
N GLN A 423 9.35 10.21 1.33
CA GLN A 423 10.54 9.52 0.82
C GLN A 423 10.21 8.54 -0.31
N ALA A 424 8.95 8.07 -0.37
CA ALA A 424 8.50 7.16 -1.42
C ALA A 424 8.72 7.78 -2.82
N HIS A 425 9.31 7.01 -3.72
CA HIS A 425 9.63 7.38 -5.10
C HIS A 425 10.56 8.60 -5.28
N ALA A 426 10.99 9.24 -4.18
CA ALA A 426 11.86 10.42 -4.23
C ALA A 426 13.32 10.06 -4.51
N PRO A 427 14.12 10.95 -5.14
CA PRO A 427 15.56 10.83 -5.12
C PRO A 427 16.10 11.09 -3.71
N ASN A 428 17.28 10.55 -3.41
CA ASN A 428 17.90 10.62 -2.07
C ASN A 428 17.05 10.00 -0.97
N GLU A 429 16.28 8.99 -1.31
CA GLU A 429 15.44 8.24 -0.38
C GLU A 429 16.24 7.74 0.81
N LYS A 430 15.64 7.85 2.01
CA LYS A 430 16.24 7.42 3.28
C LYS A 430 15.17 6.99 4.28
N THR A 431 15.59 6.18 5.24
CA THR A 431 14.81 5.86 6.46
C THR A 431 15.66 6.07 7.71
N TRP A 432 15.04 6.03 8.89
CA TRP A 432 15.71 6.29 10.16
C TRP A 432 15.88 5.00 10.97
N LYS A 433 17.07 4.80 11.56
CA LYS A 433 17.40 3.63 12.38
C LYS A 433 16.42 3.46 13.53
N ASP A 434 16.07 4.56 14.19
CA ASP A 434 15.08 4.59 15.27
C ASP A 434 13.70 4.10 14.83
N ASP A 435 13.28 4.38 13.57
CA ASP A 435 12.01 3.92 13.07
C ASP A 435 11.99 2.40 12.87
N LEU A 436 13.10 1.80 12.38
CA LEU A 436 13.23 0.35 12.30
C LEU A 436 13.06 -0.30 13.67
N VAL A 437 13.76 0.24 14.69
CA VAL A 437 13.70 -0.26 16.07
C VAL A 437 12.28 -0.14 16.64
N ARG A 438 11.62 1.03 16.44
CA ARG A 438 10.28 1.26 16.97
C ARG A 438 9.26 0.32 16.32
N CYS A 439 9.33 0.14 15.03
CA CYS A 439 8.42 -0.76 14.32
C CYS A 439 8.63 -2.21 14.76
N ALA A 440 9.87 -2.68 14.85
CA ALA A 440 10.15 -4.04 15.32
C ALA A 440 9.63 -4.29 16.75
N ALA A 441 9.74 -3.30 17.66
CA ALA A 441 9.19 -3.41 19.00
C ALA A 441 7.66 -3.46 19.03
N VAL A 442 6.99 -2.62 18.23
CA VAL A 442 5.53 -2.61 18.13
C VAL A 442 5.02 -3.93 17.54
N TYR A 443 5.66 -4.42 16.48
CA TYR A 443 5.31 -5.72 15.87
C TYR A 443 5.48 -6.88 16.85
N ALA A 444 6.53 -6.85 17.68
CA ALA A 444 6.74 -7.88 18.70
C ALA A 444 5.65 -7.86 19.82
N ALA A 445 5.10 -6.71 20.13
CA ALA A 445 4.06 -6.58 21.16
C ALA A 445 2.65 -6.93 20.67
N LEU A 446 2.32 -6.57 19.40
CA LEU A 446 0.97 -6.59 18.86
C LEU A 446 0.26 -7.94 18.92
N PRO A 447 0.85 -9.09 18.49
CA PRO A 447 0.15 -10.37 18.48
C PRO A 447 -0.33 -10.81 19.85
N THR A 448 0.49 -10.64 20.88
CA THR A 448 0.12 -10.98 22.27
C THR A 448 -1.02 -10.10 22.78
N LEU A 449 -1.01 -8.80 22.45
CA LEU A 449 -2.08 -7.87 22.84
C LEU A 449 -3.39 -8.15 22.11
N TYR A 450 -3.32 -8.55 20.86
CA TYR A 450 -4.50 -8.92 20.08
C TYR A 450 -5.13 -10.24 20.56
N CYS A 451 -4.30 -11.23 20.94
CA CYS A 451 -4.75 -12.58 21.31
C CYS A 451 -4.99 -12.78 22.83
N LYS A 452 -5.03 -11.69 23.59
CA LYS A 452 -5.38 -11.71 25.05
C LYS A 452 -6.68 -12.42 25.38
#